data_8072a7d46759b387dbfb048accd5b88b
#
_entry.id   8072a7d46759b387dbfb048accd5b88b
#
_cell.length_a   1.000
_cell.length_b   1.000
_cell.length_c   1.000
_cell.angle_alpha   90.00
_cell.angle_beta   90.00
_cell.angle_gamma   90.00
#
_symmetry.space_group_name_H-M   'P 1'
#
loop_
_entity.id
_entity.type
_entity.pdbx_description
1 polymer ?
#
loop_
_entity_poly.entity_id
_entity_poly.type
_entity_poly.pdbx_seq_one_letter_code
_entity_poly.pdbx_strand_id
1 'polypeptide(L)'
;MRKRQQSQNEETSAVSQAPGNQRPNTCCFCWCCCCSCSWYVMQSICYHIRHRNEDRRDHAGRPLHTTKMESVQVIEECQNPTTEEILSWSQNFDKLMKTAAGRNLFREFLRTEYSEENLLFWLACEDLKNEQNKKVVEEKAMIIYEDYISILSPKEVSLDSRVREAINRNLLDPNPHMYEDAQLQIYTLMHRDSFPRFLNSQIYKSLVESTGSSTPET
;
A
#
# COMPACT_ATOMS: atom_id res chain seq x y z
N MET A 1 6.03 -45.16 -65.75
CA MET A 1 4.84 -45.69 -66.44
C MET A 1 3.59 -45.11 -65.79
N ARG A 2 2.86 -44.33 -66.60
CA ARG A 2 1.40 -44.18 -66.71
C ARG A 2 0.63 -43.74 -65.45
N LYS A 3 0.11 -42.55 -65.48
CA LYS A 3 -1.13 -41.97 -66.08
C LYS A 3 -2.17 -41.74 -64.96
N ARG A 4 -2.51 -40.44 -64.66
CA ARG A 4 -3.67 -39.67 -65.23
C ARG A 4 -5.02 -40.23 -64.81
N GLN A 5 -5.94 -39.49 -64.22
CA GLN A 5 -6.88 -38.46 -64.70
C GLN A 5 -7.75 -38.06 -63.49
N GLN A 6 -7.98 -36.83 -63.10
CA GLN A 6 -8.95 -35.81 -63.60
C GLN A 6 -10.43 -36.29 -63.68
N SER A 7 -11.28 -35.59 -62.95
CA SER A 7 -12.58 -35.02 -63.32
C SER A 7 -13.22 -34.43 -62.04
N GLN A 8 -13.46 -33.19 -61.86
CA GLN A 8 -14.47 -32.23 -62.27
C GLN A 8 -15.94 -32.75 -62.18
N ASN A 9 -16.74 -32.03 -61.32
CA ASN A 9 -17.93 -31.22 -61.57
C ASN A 9 -18.55 -30.85 -60.23
N GLU A 10 -18.74 -29.58 -59.85
CA GLU A 10 -19.91 -28.68 -60.09
C GLU A 10 -21.28 -29.34 -59.73
N GLU A 11 -22.06 -28.79 -58.88
CA GLU A 11 -22.82 -27.54 -58.89
C GLU A 11 -23.73 -27.40 -57.64
N THR A 12 -23.82 -26.18 -57.19
CA THR A 12 -24.97 -25.37 -56.78
C THR A 12 -25.81 -25.68 -55.55
N SER A 13 -25.85 -24.59 -54.74
CA SER A 13 -27.01 -23.90 -54.16
C SER A 13 -27.70 -24.48 -52.92
N ALA A 14 -27.60 -23.80 -51.80
CA ALA A 14 -28.67 -22.99 -51.24
C ALA A 14 -28.34 -22.53 -49.82
N VAL A 15 -28.38 -21.26 -49.67
CA VAL A 15 -28.60 -20.38 -48.55
C VAL A 15 -29.37 -21.03 -47.39
N SER A 16 -28.76 -20.99 -46.20
CA SER A 16 -29.48 -20.76 -44.94
C SER A 16 -28.54 -20.14 -43.91
N GLN A 17 -28.82 -18.89 -43.63
CA GLN A 17 -28.20 -18.14 -42.53
C GLN A 17 -28.65 -18.74 -41.19
N ALA A 18 -27.70 -19.03 -40.32
CA ALA A 18 -27.91 -19.15 -38.88
C ALA A 18 -26.79 -18.43 -38.14
N PRO A 19 -27.09 -17.79 -37.03
CA PRO A 19 -26.30 -16.68 -36.49
C PRO A 19 -24.98 -17.11 -35.87
N GLY A 20 -23.98 -16.27 -36.05
CA GLY A 20 -22.63 -16.46 -35.61
C GLY A 20 -22.53 -16.72 -34.11
N ASN A 21 -21.99 -17.84 -33.81
CA ASN A 21 -21.47 -18.16 -32.47
C ASN A 21 -20.11 -17.45 -32.34
N GLN A 22 -20.14 -16.20 -31.93
CA GLN A 22 -18.97 -15.53 -31.48
C GLN A 22 -18.49 -16.27 -30.24
N ARG A 23 -17.42 -17.04 -30.37
CA ARG A 23 -16.65 -17.50 -29.22
C ARG A 23 -16.25 -16.26 -28.45
N PRO A 24 -16.61 -16.13 -27.15
CA PRO A 24 -16.05 -15.05 -26.36
C PRO A 24 -14.53 -15.23 -26.35
N ASN A 25 -13.83 -14.20 -26.77
CA ASN A 25 -12.41 -14.08 -26.57
C ASN A 25 -12.14 -14.45 -25.12
N THR A 26 -11.49 -15.57 -24.93
CA THR A 26 -10.97 -15.98 -23.63
C THR A 26 -9.92 -14.93 -23.29
N CYS A 27 -10.34 -13.92 -22.53
CA CYS A 27 -9.44 -12.96 -21.93
C CYS A 27 -8.56 -13.77 -20.99
N CYS A 28 -7.35 -14.11 -21.42
CA CYS A 28 -6.36 -14.87 -20.65
C CYS A 28 -5.84 -14.11 -19.42
N PHE A 29 -6.45 -12.97 -19.12
CA PHE A 29 -6.27 -12.23 -17.88
C PHE A 29 -7.54 -12.35 -17.04
N CYS A 30 -7.73 -13.50 -16.41
CA CYS A 30 -8.75 -13.74 -15.40
C CYS A 30 -8.43 -12.99 -14.08
N TRP A 31 -7.99 -11.75 -14.21
CA TRP A 31 -7.76 -10.85 -13.08
C TRP A 31 -9.06 -10.19 -12.61
N CYS A 32 -10.05 -10.08 -13.50
CA CYS A 32 -11.30 -9.38 -13.20
C CYS A 32 -12.29 -10.18 -12.33
N CYS A 33 -12.28 -11.51 -12.36
CA CYS A 33 -13.27 -12.29 -11.60
C CYS A 33 -12.95 -12.38 -10.10
N CYS A 34 -11.66 -12.41 -9.71
CA CYS A 34 -11.27 -12.42 -8.30
C CYS A 34 -11.46 -11.07 -7.61
N CYS A 35 -11.25 -9.96 -8.35
CA CYS A 35 -11.44 -8.61 -7.81
C CYS A 35 -12.89 -8.30 -7.48
N SER A 36 -13.84 -8.72 -8.32
CA SER A 36 -15.26 -8.44 -8.11
C SER A 36 -15.83 -9.17 -6.90
N CYS A 37 -15.45 -10.44 -6.69
CA CYS A 37 -15.91 -11.21 -5.52
C CYS A 37 -15.32 -10.66 -4.22
N SER A 38 -14.04 -10.28 -4.23
CA SER A 38 -13.38 -9.65 -3.08
C SER A 38 -14.00 -8.29 -2.74
N TRP A 39 -14.40 -7.51 -3.75
CA TRP A 39 -15.06 -6.23 -3.60
C TRP A 39 -16.41 -6.34 -2.87
N TYR A 40 -17.28 -7.26 -3.30
CA TYR A 40 -18.60 -7.45 -2.65
C TYR A 40 -18.46 -7.95 -1.22
N VAL A 41 -17.53 -8.86 -0.95
CA VAL A 41 -17.24 -9.35 0.39
C VAL A 41 -16.72 -8.22 1.27
N MET A 42 -15.82 -7.38 0.76
CA MET A 42 -15.26 -6.25 1.49
C MET A 42 -16.30 -5.15 1.77
N GLN A 43 -17.13 -4.78 0.79
CA GLN A 43 -18.23 -3.84 1.03
C GLN A 43 -19.21 -4.38 2.09
N SER A 44 -19.50 -5.66 2.06
CA SER A 44 -20.36 -6.30 3.05
C SER A 44 -19.71 -6.29 4.45
N ILE A 45 -18.41 -6.56 4.55
CA ILE A 45 -17.67 -6.52 5.83
C ILE A 45 -17.60 -5.09 6.37
N CYS A 46 -17.21 -4.12 5.55
CA CYS A 46 -17.18 -2.71 5.92
C CYS A 46 -18.56 -2.20 6.34
N TYR A 47 -19.61 -2.59 5.61
CA TYR A 47 -21.00 -2.26 5.97
C TYR A 47 -21.40 -2.85 7.31
N HIS A 48 -21.11 -4.14 7.59
CA HIS A 48 -21.45 -4.80 8.84
C HIS A 48 -20.66 -4.26 10.04
N ILE A 49 -19.38 -3.91 9.86
CA ILE A 49 -18.56 -3.29 10.91
C ILE A 49 -19.08 -1.88 11.20
N ARG A 50 -19.40 -1.08 10.18
CA ARG A 50 -19.93 0.27 10.32
C ARG A 50 -21.30 0.27 11.01
N HIS A 51 -22.22 -0.60 10.62
CA HIS A 51 -23.55 -0.71 11.23
C HIS A 51 -23.52 -1.35 12.62
N ARG A 52 -22.62 -2.30 12.90
CA ARG A 52 -22.43 -2.83 14.25
C ARG A 52 -22.00 -1.75 15.24
N ASN A 53 -21.27 -0.74 14.78
CA ASN A 53 -20.88 0.41 15.60
C ASN A 53 -22.00 1.46 15.72
N GLU A 54 -22.94 1.55 14.79
CA GLU A 54 -24.10 2.45 14.85
C GLU A 54 -25.17 1.92 15.82
N ASP A 55 -25.48 0.64 15.83
CA ASP A 55 -26.46 0.02 16.75
C ASP A 55 -26.05 0.11 18.24
N ARG A 56 -24.78 0.41 18.54
CA ARG A 56 -24.29 0.64 19.90
C ARG A 56 -24.32 2.10 20.35
N ARG A 57 -24.69 3.05 19.47
CA ARG A 57 -24.66 4.50 19.75
C ARG A 57 -25.94 5.02 20.40
N ASP A 58 -27.02 4.27 20.43
CA ASP A 58 -28.32 4.76 20.89
C ASP A 58 -28.48 4.86 22.43
N HIS A 59 -27.41 4.57 23.20
CA HIS A 59 -27.51 4.63 24.68
C HIS A 59 -26.51 5.55 25.38
N ALA A 60 -25.78 6.43 24.70
CA ALA A 60 -24.97 7.43 25.37
C ALA A 60 -24.89 8.71 24.53
N GLY A 61 -25.77 9.66 24.88
CA GLY A 61 -25.74 11.00 24.28
C GLY A 61 -24.46 11.76 24.57
N ARG A 62 -23.51 11.67 23.63
CA ARG A 62 -22.40 12.58 23.48
C ARG A 62 -22.05 12.69 21.99
N PRO A 63 -21.96 13.91 21.42
CA PRO A 63 -21.55 14.06 20.04
C PRO A 63 -20.12 13.55 19.90
N LEU A 64 -19.96 12.43 19.20
CA LEU A 64 -18.64 11.93 18.83
C LEU A 64 -18.13 12.85 17.72
N HIS A 65 -17.13 13.64 18.03
CA HIS A 65 -16.27 14.28 17.05
C HIS A 65 -15.88 13.20 16.03
N THR A 66 -16.32 13.38 14.81
CA THR A 66 -15.81 12.64 13.66
C THR A 66 -14.36 13.09 13.53
N THR A 67 -13.48 12.41 14.23
CA THR A 67 -12.05 12.51 13.98
C THR A 67 -11.83 11.79 12.66
N LYS A 68 -12.13 12.49 11.55
CA LYS A 68 -11.41 12.30 10.33
C LYS A 68 -9.96 12.40 10.79
N MET A 69 -9.26 11.29 10.80
CA MET A 69 -7.82 11.32 10.96
C MET A 69 -7.34 12.13 9.75
N GLU A 70 -7.27 13.46 9.92
CA GLU A 70 -6.40 14.26 9.09
C GLU A 70 -5.11 13.48 9.10
N SER A 71 -4.71 13.02 7.91
CA SER A 71 -3.47 12.30 7.69
C SER A 71 -2.46 12.87 8.66
N VAL A 72 -1.97 12.05 9.58
CA VAL A 72 -1.03 12.46 10.61
C VAL A 72 0.15 13.09 9.89
N GLN A 73 0.05 14.36 9.60
CA GLN A 73 1.16 15.23 9.26
C GLN A 73 1.85 15.60 10.58
N VAL A 74 2.06 14.59 11.43
CA VAL A 74 2.93 14.78 12.56
C VAL A 74 4.32 14.89 11.95
N ILE A 75 4.73 16.13 11.72
CA ILE A 75 6.15 16.44 11.79
C ILE A 75 6.47 16.12 13.24
N GLU A 76 7.06 14.95 13.47
CA GLU A 76 7.52 14.59 14.79
C GLU A 76 8.43 15.73 15.24
N GLU A 77 8.12 16.36 16.38
CA GLU A 77 9.00 17.37 16.95
C GLU A 77 10.36 16.74 17.14
N CYS A 78 11.32 17.13 16.34
CA CYS A 78 12.66 16.60 16.43
C CYS A 78 13.62 17.72 16.81
N GLN A 79 14.49 17.38 17.75
CA GLN A 79 15.71 18.15 17.99
C GLN A 79 16.58 18.08 16.74
N ASN A 80 17.35 19.13 16.47
CA ASN A 80 18.28 19.10 15.34
C ASN A 80 19.23 17.90 15.48
N PRO A 81 19.36 17.06 14.46
CA PRO A 81 20.21 15.88 14.53
C PRO A 81 21.69 16.30 14.65
N THR A 82 22.45 15.52 15.40
CA THR A 82 23.91 15.73 15.51
C THR A 82 24.62 15.30 14.23
N THR A 83 25.82 15.81 13.97
CA THR A 83 26.65 15.38 12.83
C THR A 83 26.88 13.88 12.83
N GLU A 84 27.14 13.28 13.99
CA GLU A 84 27.34 11.84 14.13
C GLU A 84 26.09 11.04 13.78
N GLU A 85 24.94 11.53 14.18
CA GLU A 85 23.66 10.93 13.85
C GLU A 85 23.41 10.95 12.33
N ILE A 86 23.59 12.10 11.67
CA ILE A 86 23.45 12.26 10.23
C ILE A 86 24.39 11.30 9.46
N LEU A 87 25.65 11.23 9.85
CA LEU A 87 26.63 10.32 9.26
C LEU A 87 26.28 8.84 9.48
N SER A 88 25.70 8.52 10.65
CA SER A 88 25.29 7.17 10.95
C SER A 88 24.16 6.64 10.07
N TRP A 89 23.31 7.54 9.52
CA TRP A 89 22.20 7.15 8.63
C TRP A 89 22.70 6.51 7.33
N SER A 90 23.88 6.92 6.81
CA SER A 90 24.46 6.30 5.61
C SER A 90 24.93 4.85 5.83
N GLN A 91 25.17 4.48 7.07
CA GLN A 91 25.69 3.16 7.41
C GLN A 91 24.60 2.09 7.47
N ASN A 92 23.40 2.49 7.89
CA ASN A 92 22.33 1.54 8.15
C ASN A 92 20.95 2.21 8.08
N PHE A 93 20.04 1.65 7.28
CA PHE A 93 18.66 2.12 7.15
C PHE A 93 17.89 2.10 8.48
N ASP A 94 18.15 1.11 9.35
CA ASP A 94 17.53 1.08 10.68
C ASP A 94 17.89 2.30 11.53
N LYS A 95 19.12 2.82 11.41
CA LYS A 95 19.54 4.02 12.14
C LYS A 95 18.76 5.25 11.66
N LEU A 96 18.53 5.37 10.34
CA LEU A 96 17.69 6.40 9.76
C LEU A 96 16.25 6.30 10.29
N MET A 97 15.67 5.11 10.25
CA MET A 97 14.28 4.86 10.63
C MET A 97 14.01 4.97 12.14
N LYS A 98 15.02 4.83 12.98
CA LYS A 98 14.88 4.96 14.45
C LYS A 98 14.71 6.39 14.92
N THR A 99 15.22 7.38 14.19
CA THR A 99 15.20 8.77 14.62
C THR A 99 14.09 9.56 13.94
N ALA A 100 13.44 10.47 14.67
CA ALA A 100 12.40 11.34 14.11
C ALA A 100 12.96 12.23 13.00
N ALA A 101 14.16 12.80 13.21
CA ALA A 101 14.83 13.61 12.21
C ALA A 101 15.13 12.85 10.92
N GLY A 102 15.61 11.60 11.05
CA GLY A 102 15.86 10.71 9.92
C GLY A 102 14.59 10.38 9.14
N ARG A 103 13.51 10.01 9.84
CA ARG A 103 12.21 9.73 9.20
C ARG A 103 11.63 10.96 8.49
N ASN A 104 11.72 12.14 9.11
CA ASN A 104 11.21 13.38 8.51
C ASN A 104 11.98 13.75 7.22
N LEU A 105 13.31 13.65 7.24
CA LEU A 105 14.12 13.92 6.07
C LEU A 105 13.91 12.90 4.95
N PHE A 106 13.79 11.63 5.32
CA PHE A 106 13.50 10.56 4.37
C PHE A 106 12.10 10.70 3.76
N ARG A 107 11.11 11.13 4.57
CA ARG A 107 9.77 11.45 4.07
C ARG A 107 9.80 12.59 3.05
N GLU A 108 10.56 13.65 3.32
CA GLU A 108 10.71 14.77 2.39
C GLU A 108 11.28 14.29 1.05
N PHE A 109 12.30 13.44 1.09
CA PHE A 109 12.84 12.80 -0.12
C PHE A 109 11.78 11.94 -0.84
N LEU A 110 11.05 11.06 -0.12
CA LEU A 110 10.01 10.21 -0.70
C LEU A 110 8.88 11.04 -1.33
N ARG A 111 8.56 12.21 -0.80
CA ARG A 111 7.60 13.14 -1.42
C ARG A 111 8.06 13.62 -2.79
N THR A 112 9.35 13.86 -2.97
CA THR A 112 9.90 14.23 -4.28
C THR A 112 9.80 13.09 -5.30
N GLU A 113 9.72 11.86 -4.83
CA GLU A 113 9.56 10.65 -5.65
C GLU A 113 8.10 10.15 -5.73
N TYR A 114 7.12 10.88 -5.18
CA TYR A 114 5.71 10.49 -5.13
C TYR A 114 5.49 9.10 -4.49
N SER A 115 6.22 8.80 -3.43
CA SER A 115 6.22 7.50 -2.76
C SER A 115 6.20 7.60 -1.23
N GLU A 116 5.74 8.74 -0.67
CA GLU A 116 5.67 8.94 0.79
C GLU A 116 4.70 8.00 1.49
N GLU A 117 3.72 7.45 0.77
CA GLU A 117 2.75 6.48 1.30
C GLU A 117 3.43 5.25 1.91
N ASN A 118 4.59 4.83 1.39
CA ASN A 118 5.33 3.69 1.93
C ASN A 118 5.78 3.93 3.38
N LEU A 119 6.33 5.11 3.67
CA LEU A 119 6.75 5.47 5.02
C LEU A 119 5.54 5.72 5.93
N LEU A 120 4.50 6.39 5.45
CA LEU A 120 3.29 6.65 6.22
C LEU A 120 2.57 5.35 6.60
N PHE A 121 2.48 4.39 5.70
CA PHE A 121 1.97 3.06 5.98
C PHE A 121 2.80 2.35 7.05
N TRP A 122 4.13 2.37 6.93
CA TRP A 122 5.02 1.75 7.90
C TRP A 122 4.83 2.33 9.30
N LEU A 123 4.72 3.66 9.42
CA LEU A 123 4.47 4.35 10.68
C LEU A 123 3.08 4.02 11.26
N ALA A 124 2.05 3.95 10.42
CA ALA A 124 0.70 3.58 10.86
C ALA A 124 0.66 2.15 11.42
N CYS A 125 1.45 1.22 10.85
CA CYS A 125 1.59 -0.13 11.38
C CYS A 125 2.33 -0.14 12.74
N GLU A 126 3.36 0.69 12.91
CA GLU A 126 4.05 0.82 14.21
C GLU A 126 3.11 1.37 15.29
N ASP A 127 2.29 2.35 14.95
CA ASP A 127 1.30 2.91 15.88
C ASP A 127 0.23 1.87 16.26
N LEU A 128 -0.24 1.07 15.29
CA LEU A 128 -1.20 -0.01 15.56
C LEU A 128 -0.63 -1.08 16.49
N LYS A 129 0.64 -1.46 16.35
CA LYS A 129 1.30 -2.47 17.21
C LYS A 129 1.31 -2.09 18.69
N ASN A 130 1.38 -0.79 18.97
CA ASN A 130 1.43 -0.28 20.34
C ASN A 130 0.03 -0.13 20.97
N GLU A 131 -1.05 -0.36 20.21
CA GLU A 131 -2.41 -0.18 20.69
C GLU A 131 -2.90 -1.43 21.44
N GLN A 132 -3.46 -1.21 22.63
CA GLN A 132 -3.98 -2.28 23.49
C GLN A 132 -5.52 -2.32 23.54
N ASN A 133 -6.19 -1.23 23.19
CA ASN A 133 -7.63 -1.17 23.21
C ASN A 133 -8.22 -1.82 21.97
N LYS A 134 -8.93 -2.93 22.13
CA LYS A 134 -9.50 -3.70 21.03
C LYS A 134 -10.32 -2.86 20.05
N LYS A 135 -11.16 -1.93 20.53
CA LYS A 135 -11.98 -1.07 19.67
C LYS A 135 -11.12 -0.12 18.84
N VAL A 136 -10.07 0.45 19.47
CA VAL A 136 -9.15 1.34 18.77
C VAL A 136 -8.30 0.56 17.76
N VAL A 137 -7.92 -0.69 18.07
CA VAL A 137 -7.28 -1.59 17.12
C VAL A 137 -8.17 -1.83 15.89
N GLU A 138 -9.46 -2.16 16.10
CA GLU A 138 -10.42 -2.37 15.02
C GLU A 138 -10.57 -1.10 14.15
N GLU A 139 -10.67 0.07 14.76
CA GLU A 139 -10.77 1.36 14.04
C GLU A 139 -9.50 1.70 13.27
N LYS A 140 -8.32 1.62 13.91
CA LYS A 140 -7.03 1.89 13.26
C LYS A 140 -6.74 0.90 12.13
N ALA A 141 -7.00 -0.38 12.34
CA ALA A 141 -6.83 -1.40 11.30
C ALA A 141 -7.66 -1.09 10.07
N MET A 142 -8.90 -0.64 10.25
CA MET A 142 -9.78 -0.27 9.14
C MET A 142 -9.29 0.97 8.39
N ILE A 143 -8.82 2.00 9.11
CA ILE A 143 -8.24 3.21 8.51
C ILE A 143 -6.99 2.84 7.68
N ILE A 144 -6.09 2.01 8.22
CA ILE A 144 -4.90 1.55 7.50
C ILE A 144 -5.31 0.80 6.23
N TYR A 145 -6.33 -0.04 6.31
CA TYR A 145 -6.83 -0.74 5.13
C TYR A 145 -7.36 0.21 4.06
N GLU A 146 -8.24 1.13 4.45
CA GLU A 146 -8.86 2.09 3.53
C GLU A 146 -7.82 3.02 2.90
N ASP A 147 -6.82 3.48 3.67
CA ASP A 147 -5.82 4.43 3.20
C ASP A 147 -4.69 3.81 2.38
N TYR A 148 -4.29 2.55 2.66
CA TYR A 148 -3.06 2.01 2.09
C TYR A 148 -3.21 0.65 1.39
N ILE A 149 -4.25 -0.12 1.69
CA ILE A 149 -4.41 -1.48 1.17
C ILE A 149 -5.48 -1.58 0.09
N SER A 150 -6.56 -0.80 0.23
CA SER A 150 -7.65 -0.76 -0.74
C SER A 150 -7.16 -0.36 -2.12
N ILE A 151 -7.58 -1.12 -3.14
CA ILE A 151 -7.27 -0.83 -4.55
C ILE A 151 -7.85 0.51 -5.06
N LEU A 152 -8.73 1.13 -4.28
CA LEU A 152 -9.30 2.44 -4.58
C LEU A 152 -8.59 3.58 -3.86
N SER A 153 -7.64 3.28 -3.01
CA SER A 153 -6.89 4.31 -2.30
C SER A 153 -5.91 5.01 -3.23
N PRO A 154 -5.86 6.35 -3.24
CA PRO A 154 -4.82 7.09 -3.93
C PRO A 154 -3.43 6.93 -3.29
N LYS A 155 -3.36 6.32 -2.10
CA LYS A 155 -2.13 6.04 -1.35
C LYS A 155 -1.85 4.54 -1.25
N GLU A 156 -2.37 3.75 -2.20
CA GLU A 156 -2.17 2.30 -2.20
C GLU A 156 -0.68 1.96 -2.24
N VAL A 157 -0.22 1.12 -1.29
CA VAL A 157 1.13 0.59 -1.28
C VAL A 157 1.23 -0.70 -2.10
N SER A 158 2.40 -0.94 -2.71
CA SER A 158 2.64 -2.11 -3.56
C SER A 158 2.87 -3.35 -2.71
N LEU A 159 1.90 -4.25 -2.68
CA LEU A 159 1.94 -5.50 -1.92
C LEU A 159 1.78 -6.73 -2.81
N ASP A 160 2.42 -7.81 -2.40
CA ASP A 160 2.18 -9.14 -2.94
C ASP A 160 0.71 -9.56 -2.74
N SER A 161 0.14 -10.27 -3.73
CA SER A 161 -1.26 -10.71 -3.69
C SER A 161 -1.56 -11.61 -2.50
N ARG A 162 -0.62 -12.48 -2.09
CA ARG A 162 -0.78 -13.38 -0.95
C ARG A 162 -0.87 -12.62 0.37
N VAL A 163 -0.05 -11.57 0.50
CA VAL A 163 -0.08 -10.71 1.70
C VAL A 163 -1.39 -9.93 1.75
N ARG A 164 -1.85 -9.40 0.61
CA ARG A 164 -3.14 -8.73 0.52
C ARG A 164 -4.31 -9.66 0.89
N GLU A 165 -4.30 -10.90 0.41
CA GLU A 165 -5.31 -11.90 0.78
C GLU A 165 -5.29 -12.25 2.27
N ALA A 166 -4.09 -12.33 2.89
CA ALA A 166 -3.96 -12.55 4.33
C ALA A 166 -4.56 -11.39 5.13
N ILE A 167 -4.28 -10.14 4.73
CA ILE A 167 -4.88 -8.95 5.34
C ILE A 167 -6.41 -9.00 5.25
N ASN A 168 -6.96 -9.32 4.06
CA ASN A 168 -8.40 -9.40 3.86
C ASN A 168 -9.06 -10.42 4.80
N ARG A 169 -8.41 -11.56 5.07
CA ARG A 169 -8.92 -12.53 6.05
C ARG A 169 -8.85 -12.01 7.49
N ASN A 170 -7.76 -11.35 7.84
CA ASN A 170 -7.53 -10.84 9.20
C ASN A 170 -8.45 -9.64 9.55
N LEU A 171 -9.02 -8.96 8.56
CA LEU A 171 -10.01 -7.89 8.80
C LEU A 171 -11.31 -8.38 9.45
N LEU A 172 -11.56 -9.69 9.45
CA LEU A 172 -12.72 -10.26 10.15
C LEU A 172 -12.57 -10.21 11.68
N ASP A 173 -11.34 -10.31 12.16
CA ASP A 173 -10.96 -10.17 13.59
C ASP A 173 -9.61 -9.45 13.68
N PRO A 174 -9.61 -8.12 13.58
CA PRO A 174 -8.40 -7.33 13.56
C PRO A 174 -7.58 -7.47 14.84
N ASN A 175 -6.25 -7.53 14.67
CA ASN A 175 -5.31 -7.53 15.78
C ASN A 175 -4.12 -6.58 15.49
N PRO A 176 -3.36 -6.15 16.51
CA PRO A 176 -2.26 -5.20 16.34
C PRO A 176 -1.18 -5.62 15.34
N HIS A 177 -1.01 -6.92 15.12
CA HIS A 177 0.06 -7.50 14.29
C HIS A 177 -0.38 -7.91 12.89
N MET A 178 -1.62 -7.64 12.51
CA MET A 178 -2.20 -8.12 11.24
C MET A 178 -1.50 -7.60 9.97
N TYR A 179 -0.75 -6.53 10.06
CA TYR A 179 -0.03 -5.91 8.94
C TYR A 179 1.47 -6.21 8.91
N GLU A 180 2.02 -7.04 9.80
CA GLU A 180 3.47 -7.25 9.92
C GLU A 180 4.14 -7.71 8.62
N ASP A 181 3.53 -8.66 7.91
CA ASP A 181 4.08 -9.14 6.64
C ASP A 181 4.10 -8.04 5.58
N ALA A 182 3.03 -7.24 5.50
CA ALA A 182 2.95 -6.11 4.59
C ALA A 182 3.95 -5.02 4.98
N GLN A 183 4.07 -4.72 6.26
CA GLN A 183 5.01 -3.75 6.78
C GLN A 183 6.46 -4.15 6.47
N LEU A 184 6.79 -5.44 6.60
CA LEU A 184 8.11 -5.96 6.24
C LEU A 184 8.38 -5.86 4.74
N GLN A 185 7.38 -6.12 3.89
CA GLN A 185 7.54 -5.93 2.44
C GLN A 185 7.85 -4.48 2.09
N ILE A 186 7.08 -3.53 2.63
CA ILE A 186 7.28 -2.11 2.38
C ILE A 186 8.61 -1.60 2.97
N TYR A 187 8.97 -2.06 4.18
CA TYR A 187 10.28 -1.76 4.75
C TYR A 187 11.42 -2.24 3.82
N THR A 188 11.31 -3.47 3.33
CA THR A 188 12.31 -4.05 2.41
C THR A 188 12.38 -3.27 1.10
N LEU A 189 11.24 -2.85 0.56
CA LEU A 189 11.17 -2.01 -0.64
C LEU A 189 11.90 -0.67 -0.42
N MET A 190 11.58 0.04 0.65
CA MET A 190 12.25 1.30 1.00
C MET A 190 13.75 1.13 1.21
N HIS A 191 14.16 0.07 1.92
CA HIS A 191 15.57 -0.21 2.18
C HIS A 191 16.37 -0.51 0.92
N ARG A 192 15.83 -1.34 0.02
CA ARG A 192 16.56 -1.79 -1.18
C ARG A 192 16.55 -0.78 -2.31
N ASP A 193 15.48 -0.01 -2.43
CA ASP A 193 15.24 0.86 -3.57
C ASP A 193 15.33 2.35 -3.20
N SER A 194 14.52 2.84 -2.29
CA SER A 194 14.45 4.28 -1.97
C SER A 194 15.66 4.77 -1.18
N PHE A 195 16.15 4.00 -0.23
CA PHE A 195 17.24 4.40 0.65
C PHE A 195 18.58 4.66 -0.08
N PRO A 196 19.06 3.83 -1.03
CA PRO A 196 20.24 4.15 -1.82
C PRO A 196 20.10 5.45 -2.63
N ARG A 197 18.90 5.72 -3.16
CA ARG A 197 18.64 6.97 -3.88
C ARG A 197 18.62 8.17 -2.94
N PHE A 198 18.05 8.02 -1.74
CA PHE A 198 18.08 9.04 -0.70
C PHE A 198 19.49 9.46 -0.37
N LEU A 199 20.43 8.53 -0.13
CA LEU A 199 21.83 8.84 0.16
C LEU A 199 22.54 9.58 -0.98
N ASN A 200 22.09 9.39 -2.21
CA ASN A 200 22.60 10.08 -3.38
C ASN A 200 21.86 11.38 -3.72
N SER A 201 20.78 11.68 -3.01
CA SER A 201 19.96 12.87 -3.23
C SER A 201 20.66 14.15 -2.77
N GLN A 202 20.24 15.29 -3.36
CA GLN A 202 20.71 16.60 -2.94
C GLN A 202 20.26 16.90 -1.50
N ILE A 203 19.09 16.42 -1.09
CA ILE A 203 18.55 16.60 0.28
C ILE A 203 19.54 16.09 1.32
N TYR A 204 20.03 14.85 1.17
CA TYR A 204 20.97 14.27 2.12
C TYR A 204 22.38 14.88 2.00
N LYS A 205 22.88 15.07 0.77
CA LYS A 205 24.23 15.64 0.53
C LYS A 205 24.38 17.03 1.09
N SER A 206 23.43 17.93 0.86
CA SER A 206 23.46 19.29 1.41
C SER A 206 23.46 19.29 2.93
N LEU A 207 22.75 18.34 3.57
CA LEU A 207 22.75 18.22 5.02
C LEU A 207 24.14 17.82 5.54
N VAL A 208 24.78 16.84 4.93
CA VAL A 208 26.14 16.39 5.31
C VAL A 208 27.16 17.52 5.10
N GLU A 209 27.09 18.25 3.99
CA GLU A 209 27.99 19.39 3.71
C GLU A 209 27.82 20.51 4.74
N SER A 210 26.58 20.85 5.11
CA SER A 210 26.29 21.90 6.11
C SER A 210 26.82 21.56 7.50
N THR A 211 26.85 20.28 7.86
CA THR A 211 27.41 19.83 9.15
C THR A 211 28.92 19.72 9.16
N GLY A 212 29.56 19.47 8.02
CA GLY A 212 31.02 19.41 7.87
C GLY A 212 31.72 20.76 7.90
N SER A 213 31.01 21.86 7.54
CA SER A 213 31.58 23.22 7.54
C SER A 213 31.51 23.92 8.90
N SER A 214 30.98 23.27 9.94
CA SER A 214 30.86 23.83 11.31
C SER A 214 32.03 23.50 12.23
N THR A 215 33.19 23.08 11.73
CA THR A 215 34.40 23.01 12.55
C THR A 215 34.87 24.41 12.81
N PRO A 216 34.92 24.87 14.08
CA PRO A 216 35.51 26.16 14.40
C PRO A 216 37.00 26.10 14.07
N GLU A 217 37.47 27.02 13.20
CA GLU A 217 38.87 27.31 13.11
C GLU A 217 39.34 27.79 14.48
N THR A 218 40.15 26.99 15.16
CA THR A 218 40.91 27.38 16.33
C THR A 218 42.26 27.91 15.93
#